data_2ff708fc8a8447bcc0d2f72d446a5b40
#
_entry.id   2ff708fc8a8447bcc0d2f72d446a5b40
#
_cell.length_a   1.000
_cell.length_b   1.000
_cell.length_c   1.000
_cell.angle_alpha   90.00
_cell.angle_beta   90.00
_cell.angle_gamma   90.00
#
_symmetry.space_group_name_H-M   'P 1'
#
loop_
_entity.id
_entity.type
_entity.pdbx_description
1 polymer ?
#
loop_
_entity_poly.entity_id
_entity_poly.type
_entity_poly.pdbx_seq_one_letter_code
_entity_poly.pdbx_strand_id
1 'polypeptide(L)'
;SAGAVTLAQAQAFFAEQQAQGAAGVMIKAIGGGGGRGMRAVMNADELPEAHARCMSEAKAAFGVEGVYVGRLMRNARHIEIQVPGDGQAVASLGERECTLQRRFQKLVEIAPSPSLPDALRTSITQAALRMARAAGYRSLGTFEFLVDAESATLPFVFIEANPRLQVEHTVSEAGTGLDLVEQQRAGAAGAPDDSGSATPASSTGSGQ
;
A
#
# COMPACT_ATOMS: atom_id res chain seq x y z
N SER A 1 11.52 -10.03 -1.60
CA SER A 1 12.21 -10.97 -0.69
C SER A 1 11.51 -10.97 0.65
N ALA A 2 11.38 -12.11 1.28
CA ALA A 2 10.70 -12.26 2.57
C ALA A 2 11.60 -11.92 3.78
N GLY A 3 12.68 -11.16 3.60
CA GLY A 3 13.60 -10.82 4.68
C GLY A 3 14.71 -9.87 4.23
N ALA A 4 15.65 -9.59 5.13
CA ALA A 4 16.84 -8.81 4.83
C ALA A 4 17.66 -9.45 3.71
N VAL A 5 18.12 -8.63 2.77
CA VAL A 5 18.95 -9.08 1.65
C VAL A 5 20.39 -8.60 1.81
N THR A 6 21.35 -9.45 1.50
CA THR A 6 22.76 -9.09 1.37
C THR A 6 22.96 -8.26 0.09
N LEU A 7 24.11 -7.57 0.01
CA LEU A 7 24.47 -6.84 -1.22
C LEU A 7 24.50 -7.76 -2.44
N ALA A 8 25.06 -8.96 -2.32
CA ALA A 8 25.12 -9.94 -3.41
C ALA A 8 23.71 -10.36 -3.90
N GLN A 9 22.78 -10.56 -2.98
CA GLN A 9 21.40 -10.86 -3.32
C GLN A 9 20.70 -9.67 -3.98
N ALA A 10 20.98 -8.45 -3.52
CA ALA A 10 20.45 -7.23 -4.14
C ALA A 10 20.98 -7.06 -5.58
N GLN A 11 22.26 -7.35 -5.81
CA GLN A 11 22.88 -7.31 -7.15
C GLN A 11 22.26 -8.36 -8.09
N ALA A 12 22.08 -9.58 -7.61
CA ALA A 12 21.44 -10.65 -8.40
C ALA A 12 20.00 -10.27 -8.76
N PHE A 13 19.23 -9.74 -7.81
CA PHE A 13 17.86 -9.25 -8.05
C PHE A 13 17.84 -8.09 -9.04
N PHE A 14 18.78 -7.14 -8.94
CA PHE A 14 18.90 -6.03 -9.88
C PHE A 14 19.11 -6.53 -11.31
N ALA A 15 20.06 -7.46 -11.51
CA ALA A 15 20.34 -8.04 -12.82
C ALA A 15 19.12 -8.79 -13.40
N GLU A 16 18.42 -9.54 -12.57
CA GLU A 16 17.17 -10.20 -12.96
C GLU A 16 16.10 -9.19 -13.40
N GLN A 17 15.90 -8.11 -12.63
CA GLN A 17 14.91 -7.09 -12.96
C GLN A 17 15.27 -6.33 -14.24
N GLN A 18 16.56 -6.05 -14.47
CA GLN A 18 17.01 -5.45 -15.75
C GLN A 18 16.73 -6.37 -16.93
N ALA A 19 16.99 -7.67 -16.80
CA ALA A 19 16.69 -8.66 -17.85
C ALA A 19 15.19 -8.73 -18.19
N GLN A 20 14.32 -8.40 -17.22
CA GLN A 20 12.87 -8.30 -17.38
C GLN A 20 12.39 -6.91 -17.85
N GLY A 21 13.31 -6.02 -18.24
CA GLY A 21 12.99 -4.67 -18.72
C GLY A 21 12.58 -3.67 -17.62
N ALA A 22 12.84 -3.96 -16.34
CA ALA A 22 12.59 -3.00 -15.28
C ALA A 22 13.57 -1.83 -15.34
N ALA A 23 13.09 -0.62 -14.98
CA ALA A 23 13.92 0.58 -14.97
C ALA A 23 14.95 0.61 -13.83
N GLY A 24 14.87 -0.32 -12.88
CA GLY A 24 15.74 -0.42 -11.71
C GLY A 24 15.08 -1.11 -10.54
N VAL A 25 15.64 -0.91 -9.37
CA VAL A 25 15.11 -1.46 -8.11
C VAL A 25 14.93 -0.37 -7.06
N MET A 26 14.06 -0.66 -6.10
CA MET A 26 13.87 0.13 -4.88
C MET A 26 14.45 -0.63 -3.70
N ILE A 27 15.42 -0.06 -3.00
CA ILE A 27 15.91 -0.57 -1.72
C ILE A 27 15.06 0.05 -0.61
N LYS A 28 14.62 -0.74 0.35
CA LYS A 28 13.78 -0.30 1.47
C LYS A 28 14.31 -0.87 2.78
N ALA A 29 14.37 -0.04 3.82
CA ALA A 29 14.62 -0.48 5.19
C ALA A 29 13.46 -1.35 5.70
N ILE A 30 13.74 -2.47 6.39
CA ILE A 30 12.70 -3.39 6.91
C ILE A 30 11.82 -2.68 7.93
N GLY A 31 12.37 -1.83 8.78
CA GLY A 31 11.61 -1.02 9.74
C GLY A 31 11.10 0.31 9.16
N GLY A 32 11.35 0.58 7.87
CA GLY A 32 10.99 1.85 7.23
C GLY A 32 9.53 1.94 6.85
N GLY A 33 9.02 3.16 6.83
CA GLY A 33 7.66 3.50 6.38
C GLY A 33 7.55 4.99 6.07
N GLY A 34 6.50 5.38 5.36
CA GLY A 34 6.27 6.79 5.01
C GLY A 34 7.39 7.41 4.16
N GLY A 35 8.02 6.63 3.29
CA GLY A 35 9.10 7.09 2.40
C GLY A 35 10.49 7.19 3.03
N ARG A 36 10.64 6.87 4.32
CA ARG A 36 11.95 6.89 5.00
C ARG A 36 12.71 5.58 4.79
N GLY A 37 14.04 5.67 4.61
CA GLY A 37 14.89 4.51 4.40
C GLY A 37 14.65 3.83 3.05
N MET A 38 14.27 4.59 2.03
CA MET A 38 14.04 4.10 0.67
C MET A 38 14.95 4.80 -0.34
N ARG A 39 15.51 4.02 -1.28
CA ARG A 39 16.32 4.55 -2.39
C ARG A 39 16.02 3.82 -3.69
N ALA A 40 15.72 4.60 -4.73
CA ALA A 40 15.68 4.08 -6.09
C ALA A 40 17.10 3.94 -6.63
N VAL A 41 17.38 2.83 -7.29
CA VAL A 41 18.64 2.53 -7.94
C VAL A 41 18.36 2.14 -9.39
N MET A 42 18.91 2.89 -10.33
CA MET A 42 18.72 2.67 -11.77
C MET A 42 19.98 2.14 -12.44
N ASN A 43 21.14 2.30 -11.83
CA ASN A 43 22.42 1.80 -12.32
C ASN A 43 23.04 0.81 -11.33
N ALA A 44 23.59 -0.28 -11.82
CA ALA A 44 24.19 -1.32 -11.00
C ALA A 44 25.33 -0.80 -10.10
N ASP A 45 26.09 0.17 -10.59
CA ASP A 45 27.24 0.75 -9.89
C ASP A 45 26.83 1.57 -8.64
N GLU A 46 25.60 2.07 -8.60
CA GLU A 46 25.06 2.81 -7.45
C GLU A 46 24.59 1.88 -6.31
N LEU A 47 24.38 0.59 -6.62
CA LEU A 47 23.74 -0.35 -5.70
C LEU A 47 24.51 -0.55 -4.40
N PRO A 48 25.86 -0.71 -4.38
CA PRO A 48 26.61 -0.90 -3.15
C PRO A 48 26.47 0.29 -2.18
N GLU A 49 26.60 1.50 -2.69
CA GLU A 49 26.47 2.72 -1.87
C GLU A 49 25.04 2.89 -1.35
N ALA A 50 24.06 2.72 -2.22
CA ALA A 50 22.65 2.83 -1.85
C ALA A 50 22.24 1.79 -0.79
N HIS A 51 22.74 0.55 -0.93
CA HIS A 51 22.51 -0.53 0.05
C HIS A 51 23.10 -0.19 1.41
N ALA A 52 24.39 0.23 1.45
CA ALA A 52 25.07 0.60 2.68
C ALA A 52 24.39 1.78 3.40
N ARG A 53 24.00 2.82 2.63
CA ARG A 53 23.29 3.98 3.18
C ARG A 53 21.92 3.60 3.75
N CYS A 54 21.11 2.80 3.03
CA CYS A 54 19.82 2.36 3.55
C CYS A 54 19.97 1.53 4.82
N MET A 55 20.98 0.67 4.92
CA MET A 55 21.26 -0.10 6.15
C MET A 55 21.63 0.80 7.33
N SER A 56 22.51 1.78 7.11
CA SER A 56 22.92 2.74 8.13
C SER A 56 21.74 3.59 8.63
N GLU A 57 20.92 4.09 7.71
CA GLU A 57 19.72 4.84 8.03
C GLU A 57 18.68 3.98 8.77
N ALA A 58 18.52 2.71 8.38
CA ALA A 58 17.64 1.76 9.05
C ALA A 58 18.04 1.54 10.51
N LYS A 59 19.34 1.34 10.75
CA LYS A 59 19.87 1.18 12.11
C LYS A 59 19.66 2.45 12.94
N ALA A 60 19.98 3.62 12.39
CA ALA A 60 19.88 4.88 13.10
C ALA A 60 18.43 5.28 13.43
N ALA A 61 17.50 5.06 12.48
CA ALA A 61 16.11 5.51 12.62
C ALA A 61 15.20 4.50 13.31
N PHE A 62 15.45 3.19 13.13
CA PHE A 62 14.54 2.12 13.56
C PHE A 62 15.19 1.10 14.49
N GLY A 63 16.50 1.21 14.77
CA GLY A 63 17.23 0.26 15.63
C GLY A 63 17.44 -1.13 15.01
N VAL A 64 16.99 -1.35 13.78
CA VAL A 64 17.07 -2.65 13.09
C VAL A 64 17.89 -2.50 11.82
N GLU A 65 18.96 -3.30 11.72
CA GLU A 65 19.72 -3.42 10.47
C GLU A 65 19.00 -4.40 9.55
N GLY A 66 18.64 -3.94 8.37
CA GLY A 66 18.08 -4.79 7.34
C GLY A 66 17.39 -4.00 6.25
N VAL A 67 17.63 -4.41 5.02
CA VAL A 67 16.96 -3.85 3.84
C VAL A 67 16.41 -4.99 3.00
N TYR A 68 15.34 -4.73 2.28
CA TYR A 68 14.86 -5.56 1.20
C TYR A 68 14.85 -4.80 -0.11
N VAL A 69 14.78 -5.52 -1.22
CA VAL A 69 14.83 -4.96 -2.56
C VAL A 69 13.58 -5.37 -3.31
N GLY A 70 12.96 -4.41 -3.98
CA GLY A 70 11.81 -4.61 -4.84
C GLY A 70 12.00 -3.97 -6.21
N ARG A 71 11.16 -4.33 -7.18
CA ARG A 71 11.13 -3.70 -8.49
C ARG A 71 10.80 -2.22 -8.36
N LEU A 72 11.50 -1.35 -9.09
CA LEU A 72 11.18 0.06 -9.20
C LEU A 72 10.02 0.25 -10.19
N MET A 73 8.92 0.81 -9.71
CA MET A 73 7.78 1.22 -10.53
C MET A 73 7.80 2.74 -10.70
N ARG A 74 8.00 3.22 -11.93
CA ARG A 74 8.23 4.65 -12.21
C ARG A 74 6.95 5.45 -12.41
N ASN A 75 5.98 4.87 -13.09
CA ASN A 75 4.72 5.53 -13.50
C ASN A 75 3.52 4.93 -12.77
N ALA A 76 3.73 4.54 -11.52
CA ALA A 76 2.68 3.89 -10.75
C ALA A 76 1.75 4.91 -10.08
N ARG A 77 0.47 4.59 -10.06
CA ARG A 77 -0.53 5.25 -9.23
C ARG A 77 -0.44 4.66 -7.82
N HIS A 78 -0.68 5.48 -6.82
CA HIS A 78 -0.75 5.05 -5.43
C HIS A 78 -2.21 4.82 -5.06
N ILE A 79 -2.57 3.56 -4.89
CA ILE A 79 -3.92 3.12 -4.51
C ILE A 79 -3.85 2.47 -3.14
N GLU A 80 -4.77 2.81 -2.27
CA GLU A 80 -4.87 2.23 -0.94
C GLU A 80 -6.28 1.72 -0.67
N ILE A 81 -6.37 0.62 0.08
CA ILE A 81 -7.63 -0.01 0.45
C ILE A 81 -7.87 0.19 1.94
N GLN A 82 -9.00 0.80 2.29
CA GLN A 82 -9.45 0.90 3.68
C GLN A 82 -10.03 -0.44 4.13
N VAL A 83 -9.47 -1.01 5.19
CA VAL A 83 -9.85 -2.33 5.71
C VAL A 83 -10.20 -2.23 7.19
N PRO A 84 -11.45 -2.44 7.58
CA PRO A 84 -11.85 -2.81 8.93
C PRO A 84 -11.69 -4.31 9.15
N GLY A 85 -11.38 -4.71 10.39
CA GLY A 85 -11.32 -6.10 10.82
C GLY A 85 -11.59 -6.26 12.31
N ASP A 86 -12.18 -7.39 12.70
CA ASP A 86 -12.47 -7.74 14.09
C ASP A 86 -11.58 -8.88 14.63
N GLY A 87 -10.65 -9.37 13.80
CA GLY A 87 -9.76 -10.51 14.08
C GLY A 87 -10.30 -11.85 13.55
N GLN A 88 -11.55 -11.92 13.13
CA GLN A 88 -12.19 -13.09 12.50
C GLN A 88 -12.61 -12.79 11.06
N ALA A 89 -13.27 -11.66 10.87
CA ALA A 89 -13.70 -11.15 9.58
C ALA A 89 -12.95 -9.87 9.20
N VAL A 90 -12.85 -9.61 7.90
CA VAL A 90 -12.33 -8.37 7.35
C VAL A 90 -13.21 -7.93 6.18
N ALA A 91 -13.43 -6.64 6.07
CA ALA A 91 -14.17 -6.02 4.97
C ALA A 91 -13.32 -4.98 4.25
N SER A 92 -13.79 -4.48 3.11
CA SER A 92 -13.22 -3.35 2.40
C SER A 92 -14.23 -2.21 2.36
N LEU A 93 -13.79 -1.01 2.67
CA LEU A 93 -14.56 0.22 2.53
C LEU A 93 -14.18 1.00 1.26
N GLY A 94 -13.71 0.28 0.26
CA GLY A 94 -13.30 0.85 -1.01
C GLY A 94 -11.83 1.31 -1.02
N GLU A 95 -11.47 1.87 -2.17
CA GLU A 95 -10.13 2.39 -2.40
C GLU A 95 -10.10 3.92 -2.41
N ARG A 96 -8.92 4.45 -2.08
CA ARG A 96 -8.53 5.85 -2.32
C ARG A 96 -7.33 5.88 -3.24
N GLU A 97 -7.26 6.89 -4.07
CA GLU A 97 -6.09 7.24 -4.85
C GLU A 97 -5.34 8.39 -4.20
N CYS A 98 -4.05 8.18 -3.94
CA CYS A 98 -3.15 9.13 -3.29
C CYS A 98 -1.92 9.41 -4.16
N THR A 99 -2.08 9.42 -5.48
CA THR A 99 -0.96 9.57 -6.45
C THR A 99 -0.33 10.96 -6.40
N LEU A 100 -1.13 11.99 -6.10
CA LEU A 100 -0.65 13.37 -6.02
C LEU A 100 0.07 13.61 -4.68
N GLN A 101 1.38 13.52 -4.72
CA GLN A 101 2.25 13.61 -3.54
C GLN A 101 3.37 14.63 -3.77
N ARG A 102 3.86 15.21 -2.68
CA ARG A 102 5.08 16.00 -2.65
C ARG A 102 6.03 15.44 -1.60
N ARG A 103 7.21 15.00 -2.01
CA ARG A 103 8.22 14.39 -1.12
C ARG A 103 7.64 13.25 -0.28
N PHE A 104 6.86 12.36 -0.91
CA PHE A 104 6.14 11.24 -0.27
C PHE A 104 5.04 11.64 0.72
N GLN A 105 4.61 12.91 0.72
CA GLN A 105 3.44 13.36 1.47
C GLN A 105 2.24 13.44 0.54
N LYS A 106 1.16 12.77 0.90
CA LYS A 106 -0.12 12.82 0.18
C LYS A 106 -0.66 14.25 0.23
N LEU A 107 -1.06 14.80 -0.91
CA LEU A 107 -1.62 16.15 -1.04
C LEU A 107 -3.09 16.13 -1.41
N VAL A 108 -3.50 15.16 -2.22
CA VAL A 108 -4.87 14.99 -2.69
C VAL A 108 -5.21 13.52 -2.64
N GLU A 109 -6.32 13.20 -2.01
CA GLU A 109 -6.91 11.87 -1.97
C GLU A 109 -8.28 11.91 -2.66
N ILE A 110 -8.53 10.91 -3.50
CA ILE A 110 -9.76 10.80 -4.29
C ILE A 110 -10.35 9.40 -4.09
N ALA A 111 -11.64 9.33 -3.80
CA ALA A 111 -12.38 8.07 -3.74
C ALA A 111 -13.74 8.20 -4.45
N PRO A 112 -14.12 7.21 -5.26
CA PRO A 112 -13.28 6.12 -5.76
C PRO A 112 -12.18 6.62 -6.70
N SER A 113 -11.15 5.79 -6.90
CA SER A 113 -10.04 6.08 -7.81
C SER A 113 -10.55 6.27 -9.25
N PRO A 114 -10.34 7.45 -9.89
CA PRO A 114 -10.82 7.68 -11.25
C PRO A 114 -10.10 6.78 -12.25
N SER A 115 -10.84 6.30 -13.25
CA SER A 115 -10.30 5.51 -14.36
C SER A 115 -9.50 4.26 -13.95
N LEU A 116 -9.73 3.70 -12.75
CA LEU A 116 -9.18 2.41 -12.36
C LEU A 116 -10.06 1.31 -12.95
N PRO A 117 -9.53 0.40 -13.79
CA PRO A 117 -10.32 -0.69 -14.35
C PRO A 117 -10.94 -1.57 -13.25
N ASP A 118 -12.20 -1.96 -13.39
CA ASP A 118 -12.92 -2.71 -12.35
C ASP A 118 -12.27 -4.06 -12.00
N ALA A 119 -11.74 -4.75 -13.00
CA ALA A 119 -11.02 -6.00 -12.77
C ALA A 119 -9.76 -5.78 -11.91
N LEU A 120 -9.06 -4.68 -12.12
CA LEU A 120 -7.87 -4.32 -11.34
C LEU A 120 -8.26 -3.86 -9.93
N ARG A 121 -9.31 -3.04 -9.79
CA ARG A 121 -9.90 -2.65 -8.50
C ARG A 121 -10.25 -3.89 -7.67
N THR A 122 -10.95 -4.84 -8.26
CA THR A 122 -11.31 -6.10 -7.62
C THR A 122 -10.07 -6.89 -7.20
N SER A 123 -9.07 -7.00 -8.06
CA SER A 123 -7.85 -7.76 -7.78
C SER A 123 -7.05 -7.17 -6.62
N ILE A 124 -6.91 -5.85 -6.56
CA ILE A 124 -6.21 -5.13 -5.49
C ILE A 124 -6.97 -5.28 -4.16
N THR A 125 -8.29 -5.07 -4.19
CA THR A 125 -9.15 -5.25 -3.00
C THR A 125 -9.04 -6.67 -2.45
N GLN A 126 -9.12 -7.68 -3.31
CA GLN A 126 -8.97 -9.07 -2.88
C GLN A 126 -7.56 -9.37 -2.34
N ALA A 127 -6.53 -8.74 -2.89
CA ALA A 127 -5.18 -8.88 -2.34
C ALA A 127 -5.09 -8.30 -0.92
N ALA A 128 -5.62 -7.10 -0.68
CA ALA A 128 -5.69 -6.50 0.66
C ALA A 128 -6.45 -7.39 1.65
N LEU A 129 -7.63 -7.87 1.27
CA LEU A 129 -8.45 -8.72 2.12
C LEU A 129 -7.78 -10.08 2.43
N ARG A 130 -7.08 -10.69 1.47
CA ARG A 130 -6.31 -11.93 1.72
C ARG A 130 -5.19 -11.70 2.74
N MET A 131 -4.44 -10.59 2.61
CA MET A 131 -3.37 -10.25 3.56
C MET A 131 -3.93 -9.96 4.95
N ALA A 132 -5.01 -9.20 5.04
CA ALA A 132 -5.66 -8.87 6.30
C ALA A 132 -6.19 -10.13 7.01
N ARG A 133 -6.84 -11.04 6.28
CA ARG A 133 -7.30 -12.35 6.84
C ARG A 133 -6.13 -13.19 7.33
N ALA A 134 -5.05 -13.29 6.53
CA ALA A 134 -3.87 -14.07 6.91
C ALA A 134 -3.18 -13.53 8.17
N ALA A 135 -3.31 -12.21 8.42
CA ALA A 135 -2.78 -11.55 9.61
C ALA A 135 -3.74 -11.60 10.83
N GLY A 136 -4.96 -12.14 10.69
CA GLY A 136 -5.99 -12.03 11.73
C GLY A 136 -6.25 -10.57 12.10
N TYR A 137 -6.36 -9.71 11.07
CA TYR A 137 -6.35 -8.26 11.24
C TYR A 137 -7.52 -7.78 12.13
N ARG A 138 -7.18 -6.88 13.05
CA ARG A 138 -8.15 -6.26 13.97
C ARG A 138 -8.00 -4.74 13.95
N SER A 139 -9.12 -4.01 14.02
CA SER A 139 -9.22 -2.55 13.97
C SER A 139 -9.22 -2.00 12.54
N LEU A 140 -9.10 -0.70 12.38
CA LEU A 140 -9.01 -0.03 11.09
C LEU A 140 -7.58 0.03 10.60
N GLY A 141 -7.39 -0.18 9.31
CA GLY A 141 -6.11 -0.02 8.66
C GLY A 141 -6.23 0.21 7.18
N THR A 142 -5.09 0.55 6.59
CA THR A 142 -4.98 0.84 5.18
C THR A 142 -3.88 -0.02 4.57
N PHE A 143 -4.18 -0.68 3.45
CA PHE A 143 -3.23 -1.48 2.68
C PHE A 143 -2.89 -0.72 1.40
N GLU A 144 -1.63 -0.39 1.22
CA GLU A 144 -1.17 0.49 0.15
C GLU A 144 -0.50 -0.29 -0.99
N PHE A 145 -0.79 0.13 -2.21
CA PHE A 145 -0.31 -0.49 -3.45
C PHE A 145 0.20 0.55 -4.44
N LEU A 146 1.24 0.20 -5.17
CA LEU A 146 1.57 0.86 -6.42
C LEU A 146 0.94 0.11 -7.58
N VAL A 147 0.28 0.83 -8.46
CA VAL A 147 -0.49 0.29 -9.58
C VAL A 147 0.05 0.85 -10.89
N ASP A 148 0.42 -0.04 -11.79
CA ASP A 148 0.75 0.25 -13.18
C ASP A 148 -0.31 -0.42 -14.05
N ALA A 149 -1.35 0.33 -14.41
CA ALA A 149 -2.48 -0.18 -15.17
C ALA A 149 -2.13 -0.58 -16.62
N GLU A 150 -0.96 -0.17 -17.11
CA GLU A 150 -0.48 -0.52 -18.45
C GLU A 150 0.35 -1.82 -18.45
N SER A 151 0.78 -2.28 -17.26
CA SER A 151 1.55 -3.51 -17.13
C SER A 151 0.66 -4.75 -17.22
N ALA A 152 0.88 -5.58 -18.24
CA ALA A 152 0.17 -6.86 -18.39
C ALA A 152 0.66 -7.94 -17.40
N THR A 153 1.90 -7.85 -16.92
CA THR A 153 2.55 -8.91 -16.12
C THR A 153 2.56 -8.61 -14.62
N LEU A 154 2.67 -7.34 -14.26
CA LEU A 154 2.72 -6.90 -12.86
C LEU A 154 1.91 -5.62 -12.70
N PRO A 155 0.57 -5.69 -12.75
CA PRO A 155 -0.27 -4.49 -12.73
C PRO A 155 -0.27 -3.78 -11.38
N PHE A 156 0.08 -4.45 -10.28
CA PHE A 156 0.22 -3.81 -8.97
C PHE A 156 1.19 -4.55 -8.05
N VAL A 157 1.74 -3.84 -7.09
CA VAL A 157 2.56 -4.38 -6.00
C VAL A 157 2.10 -3.81 -4.67
N PHE A 158 2.11 -4.64 -3.62
CA PHE A 158 1.91 -4.18 -2.25
C PHE A 158 3.15 -3.43 -1.77
N ILE A 159 2.97 -2.32 -1.05
CA ILE A 159 4.07 -1.53 -0.52
C ILE A 159 4.12 -1.48 1.00
N GLU A 160 2.98 -1.26 1.66
CA GLU A 160 2.91 -1.26 3.12
C GLU A 160 1.47 -1.40 3.64
N ALA A 161 1.34 -1.75 4.92
CA ALA A 161 0.09 -1.64 5.65
C ALA A 161 0.27 -0.65 6.81
N ASN A 162 -0.69 0.24 6.97
CA ASN A 162 -0.76 1.17 8.09
C ASN A 162 -1.84 0.68 9.06
N PRO A 163 -1.48 0.02 10.19
CA PRO A 163 -2.45 -0.56 11.12
C PRO A 163 -3.00 0.49 12.08
N ARG A 164 -3.56 1.54 11.52
CA ARG A 164 -4.12 2.69 12.25
C ARG A 164 -5.05 3.48 11.37
N LEU A 165 -5.88 4.31 12.00
CA LEU A 165 -6.61 5.36 11.30
C LEU A 165 -5.61 6.36 10.68
N GLN A 166 -5.89 6.83 9.47
CA GLN A 166 -5.10 7.84 8.75
C GLN A 166 -5.93 9.13 8.59
N VAL A 167 -5.27 10.24 8.29
CA VAL A 167 -5.94 11.55 8.12
C VAL A 167 -6.99 11.49 7.00
N GLU A 168 -6.68 10.77 5.94
CA GLU A 168 -7.49 10.59 4.74
C GLU A 168 -8.73 9.68 4.92
N HIS A 169 -8.99 9.16 6.13
CA HIS A 169 -10.19 8.35 6.41
C HIS A 169 -11.50 9.07 6.06
N THR A 170 -11.52 10.41 6.22
CA THR A 170 -12.69 11.24 5.93
C THR A 170 -13.17 11.14 4.48
N VAL A 171 -12.27 10.85 3.54
CA VAL A 171 -12.63 10.63 2.12
C VAL A 171 -13.45 9.33 1.99
N SER A 172 -13.08 8.27 2.72
CA SER A 172 -13.87 7.03 2.77
C SER A 172 -15.21 7.24 3.50
N GLU A 173 -15.23 8.02 4.57
CA GLU A 173 -16.47 8.35 5.28
C GLU A 173 -17.46 9.09 4.36
N ALA A 174 -16.98 10.09 3.61
CA ALA A 174 -17.81 10.82 2.65
C ALA A 174 -18.39 9.90 1.55
N GLY A 175 -17.63 8.89 1.12
CA GLY A 175 -18.05 7.94 0.08
C GLY A 175 -18.97 6.83 0.59
N THR A 176 -18.84 6.42 1.85
CA THR A 176 -19.59 5.29 2.43
C THR A 176 -20.74 5.71 3.34
N GLY A 177 -20.70 6.92 3.88
CA GLY A 177 -21.63 7.39 4.91
C GLY A 177 -21.38 6.80 6.30
N LEU A 178 -20.24 6.13 6.50
CA LEU A 178 -19.87 5.50 7.78
C LEU A 178 -18.96 6.43 8.58
N ASP A 179 -19.13 6.45 9.91
CA ASP A 179 -18.17 7.07 10.84
C ASP A 179 -17.13 6.03 11.24
N LEU A 180 -15.92 6.14 10.70
CA LEU A 180 -14.83 5.19 10.92
C LEU A 180 -14.25 5.30 12.33
N VAL A 181 -14.30 6.48 12.94
CA VAL A 181 -13.85 6.68 14.32
C VAL A 181 -14.80 5.97 15.29
N GLU A 182 -16.11 6.06 15.05
CA GLU A 182 -17.09 5.34 15.84
C GLU A 182 -16.95 3.82 15.70
N GLN A 183 -16.77 3.33 14.46
CA GLN A 183 -16.53 1.91 14.21
C GLN A 183 -15.27 1.39 14.92
N GLN A 184 -14.17 2.16 14.90
CA GLN A 184 -12.96 1.79 15.62
C GLN A 184 -13.21 1.69 17.13
N ARG A 185 -14.00 2.61 17.71
CA ARG A 185 -14.38 2.59 19.13
C ARG A 185 -15.26 1.40 19.46
N ALA A 186 -16.27 1.12 18.63
CA ALA A 186 -17.17 -0.02 18.79
C ALA A 186 -16.41 -1.36 18.71
N GLY A 187 -15.52 -1.52 17.75
CA GLY A 187 -14.66 -2.69 17.61
C GLY A 187 -13.72 -2.90 18.80
N ALA A 188 -13.18 -1.81 19.37
CA ALA A 188 -12.37 -1.86 20.59
C ALA A 188 -13.17 -2.26 21.83
N ALA A 189 -14.45 -1.90 21.88
CA ALA A 189 -15.37 -2.25 22.96
C ALA A 189 -15.94 -3.68 22.83
N GLY A 190 -15.64 -4.40 21.76
CA GLY A 190 -16.17 -5.75 21.49
C GLY A 190 -17.61 -5.76 20.97
N ALA A 191 -18.13 -4.61 20.50
CA ALA A 191 -19.41 -4.57 19.81
C ALA A 191 -19.32 -5.25 18.42
N PRO A 192 -20.36 -5.93 17.93
CA PRO A 192 -20.37 -6.50 16.60
C PRO A 192 -20.23 -5.40 15.54
N ASP A 193 -19.42 -5.65 14.52
CA ASP A 193 -19.21 -4.72 13.41
C ASP A 193 -20.44 -4.75 12.47
N ASP A 194 -21.15 -3.64 12.38
CA ASP A 194 -22.32 -3.46 11.50
C ASP A 194 -21.94 -3.15 10.04
N SER A 195 -20.62 -3.21 9.69
CA SER A 195 -20.11 -2.85 8.35
C SER A 195 -20.54 -3.80 7.20
N GLY A 196 -21.28 -4.87 7.52
CA GLY A 196 -21.67 -5.91 6.55
C GLY A 196 -22.75 -5.51 5.52
N SER A 197 -23.33 -4.30 5.57
CA SER A 197 -24.48 -3.94 4.72
C SER A 197 -24.31 -2.67 3.86
N ALA A 198 -23.12 -2.10 3.77
CA ALA A 198 -22.90 -0.94 2.89
C ALA A 198 -22.87 -1.40 1.41
N THR A 199 -24.04 -1.54 0.81
CA THR A 199 -24.18 -1.57 -0.65
C THR A 199 -23.89 -0.15 -1.17
N PRO A 200 -22.99 0.04 -2.13
CA PRO A 200 -22.76 1.36 -2.69
C PRO A 200 -24.06 1.90 -3.28
N ALA A 201 -24.43 3.11 -2.89
CA ALA A 201 -25.56 3.79 -3.46
C ALA A 201 -25.37 3.94 -4.98
N SER A 202 -26.18 3.27 -5.77
CA SER A 202 -26.22 3.46 -7.22
C SER A 202 -26.75 4.87 -7.49
N SER A 203 -25.89 5.76 -7.96
CA SER A 203 -26.31 7.06 -8.47
C SER A 203 -27.07 6.86 -9.79
N THR A 204 -28.38 6.65 -9.72
CA THR A 204 -29.28 6.85 -10.85
C THR A 204 -29.47 8.35 -11.03
N GLY A 205 -28.58 8.97 -11.79
CA GLY A 205 -28.83 10.31 -12.35
C GLY A 205 -29.90 10.20 -13.43
N SER A 206 -31.14 10.52 -13.08
CA SER A 206 -32.19 10.82 -14.07
C SER A 206 -31.92 12.20 -14.62
N GLY A 207 -31.47 12.26 -15.87
CA GLY A 207 -31.47 13.48 -16.66
C GLY A 207 -32.90 13.89 -17.03
N GLN A 208 -33.16 15.15 -16.91
CA GLN A 208 -34.04 15.95 -17.79
C GLN A 208 -33.29 17.21 -18.17
#